data_68bbbca4b52d0ba6c1ebc7b09235a53f
#
_entry.id   68bbbca4b52d0ba6c1ebc7b09235a53f
#
_cell.length_a   1.000
_cell.length_b   1.000
_cell.length_c   1.000
_cell.angle_alpha   90.00
_cell.angle_beta   90.00
_cell.angle_gamma   90.00
#
_symmetry.space_group_name_H-M   'P 1'
#
loop_
_entity.id
_entity.type
_entity.pdbx_description
1 polymer ?
#
loop_
_entity_poly.entity_id
_entity_poly.type
_entity_poly.pdbx_seq_one_letter_code
_entity_poly.pdbx_strand_id
1 'polypeptide(L)'
;MIDIIRRSGLLIPRKYENEEFYWKIKEFLTRRTRKYNTPDFIVNRFYVETDSFLVVPRFFPIEDFVSCNITDLTDEGHPINIQHHIVPRNDTQKRAIEHLLKSRSSIMELEPGVGKTVVSIYMVAEKKKKTFILLHRDSLADQWKGEKNADPPQGFLSFTNLIESDVQRLTSSTFEEDLKKPVVICTDQTFTSLLRRNRYKFLKALDQAGIGIFIGDEVHTSVGAPTFSECSIYIPARYVYGLSATPYRWDGNGDIIRFHLGKIFSDEDTEGLMSAKVTVLLLDYGIDTPKRFRYLHWAGEFQRARYLNLIKRSKVFIGVSKSLLKKFKVDRDVLFIAERLKLIDLLFDWLKCSSKAKFTGSAKIDQLKFDVVFATPLKIRDGVDVPRKDTLIISSPVSNIKQLTGRVLRPKKGKKEPIVIDMVDIGCEDIRKTVHSRLNFYKKKGWKVQFVVVFDKKIKSIDYESAMEILKGE
;
A
#
# COMPACT_ATOMS: atom_id res chain seq x y z
N MET A 1 -38.59 4.23 -11.41
CA MET A 1 -37.77 4.37 -10.18
C MET A 1 -37.79 3.05 -9.45
N ILE A 2 -36.63 2.48 -9.11
CA ILE A 2 -36.53 1.19 -8.45
C ILE A 2 -36.13 1.35 -7.00
N ASP A 3 -36.50 0.39 -6.13
CA ASP A 3 -36.12 0.42 -4.72
C ASP A 3 -34.88 -0.46 -4.51
N ILE A 4 -33.87 0.12 -3.90
CA ILE A 4 -32.58 -0.50 -3.59
C ILE A 4 -32.31 -0.38 -2.10
N ILE A 5 -31.68 -1.39 -1.53
CA ILE A 5 -31.28 -1.39 -0.12
C ILE A 5 -29.76 -1.17 -0.05
N ARG A 6 -29.32 -0.20 0.75
CA ARG A 6 -27.92 -0.07 1.15
C ARG A 6 -27.72 -0.78 2.48
N ARG A 7 -26.87 -1.79 2.50
CA ARG A 7 -26.46 -2.49 3.71
C ARG A 7 -24.96 -2.73 3.71
N SER A 8 -24.49 -3.93 3.50
CA SER A 8 -23.08 -4.24 3.28
C SER A 8 -22.60 -3.83 1.88
N GLY A 9 -23.48 -3.82 0.90
CA GLY A 9 -23.38 -3.27 -0.44
C GLY A 9 -24.70 -2.58 -0.83
N LEU A 10 -24.87 -2.25 -2.11
CA LEU A 10 -26.17 -1.94 -2.69
C LEU A 10 -26.81 -3.23 -3.17
N LEU A 11 -28.00 -3.56 -2.64
CA LEU A 11 -28.76 -4.76 -2.94
C LEU A 11 -29.83 -4.41 -3.96
N ILE A 12 -29.61 -4.80 -5.21
CA ILE A 12 -30.52 -4.59 -6.33
C ILE A 12 -31.39 -5.86 -6.46
N PRO A 13 -32.73 -5.77 -6.31
CA PRO A 13 -33.59 -6.95 -6.36
C PRO A 13 -33.49 -7.69 -7.68
N ARG A 14 -33.40 -9.03 -7.62
CA ARG A 14 -33.23 -9.88 -8.79
C ARG A 14 -34.44 -9.85 -9.74
N LYS A 15 -35.60 -9.40 -9.29
CA LYS A 15 -36.75 -9.17 -10.15
C LYS A 15 -36.46 -8.26 -11.36
N TYR A 16 -35.37 -7.46 -11.30
CA TYR A 16 -34.94 -6.61 -12.39
C TYR A 16 -33.85 -7.24 -13.28
N GLU A 17 -33.60 -8.56 -13.16
CA GLU A 17 -32.51 -9.23 -13.88
C GLU A 17 -32.67 -9.20 -15.43
N ASN A 18 -33.89 -8.98 -15.94
CA ASN A 18 -34.16 -8.85 -17.38
C ASN A 18 -34.02 -7.39 -17.88
N GLU A 19 -33.83 -6.43 -17.03
CA GLU A 19 -33.69 -5.01 -17.38
C GLU A 19 -32.29 -4.69 -17.90
N GLU A 20 -32.18 -3.80 -18.87
CA GLU A 20 -30.92 -3.43 -19.51
C GLU A 20 -29.88 -2.90 -18.52
N PHE A 21 -30.29 -2.03 -17.58
CA PHE A 21 -29.40 -1.46 -16.57
C PHE A 21 -28.74 -2.53 -15.71
N TYR A 22 -29.43 -3.62 -15.40
CA TYR A 22 -28.91 -4.72 -14.58
C TYR A 22 -27.69 -5.37 -15.23
N TRP A 23 -27.76 -5.63 -16.52
CA TRP A 23 -26.66 -6.20 -17.29
C TRP A 23 -25.52 -5.20 -17.51
N LYS A 24 -25.83 -3.93 -17.74
CA LYS A 24 -24.83 -2.86 -17.84
C LYS A 24 -24.01 -2.73 -16.55
N ILE A 25 -24.64 -2.84 -15.38
CA ILE A 25 -23.94 -2.83 -14.09
C ILE A 25 -22.99 -4.02 -13.96
N LYS A 26 -23.46 -5.24 -14.31
CA LYS A 26 -22.64 -6.45 -14.27
C LYS A 26 -21.45 -6.35 -15.23
N GLU A 27 -21.67 -5.86 -16.43
CA GLU A 27 -20.61 -5.62 -17.41
C GLU A 27 -19.59 -4.61 -16.88
N PHE A 28 -20.04 -3.48 -16.37
CA PHE A 28 -19.19 -2.44 -15.80
C PHE A 28 -18.31 -2.95 -14.65
N LEU A 29 -18.88 -3.78 -13.78
CA LEU A 29 -18.19 -4.38 -12.63
C LEU A 29 -17.44 -5.69 -12.96
N THR A 30 -17.43 -6.10 -14.23
CA THR A 30 -16.61 -7.21 -14.72
C THR A 30 -15.36 -6.65 -15.40
N ARG A 31 -14.20 -6.84 -14.79
CA ARG A 31 -12.93 -6.32 -15.29
C ARG A 31 -12.01 -7.43 -15.76
N ARG A 32 -11.38 -7.22 -16.91
CA ARG A 32 -10.35 -8.11 -17.43
C ARG A 32 -8.98 -7.54 -17.04
N THR A 33 -8.27 -8.26 -16.19
CA THR A 33 -6.88 -7.91 -15.84
C THR A 33 -5.94 -8.94 -16.45
N ARG A 34 -4.86 -8.47 -17.03
CA ARG A 34 -3.86 -9.35 -17.62
C ARG A 34 -3.13 -10.10 -16.51
N LYS A 35 -3.00 -11.41 -16.65
CA LYS A 35 -2.22 -12.22 -15.72
C LYS A 35 -0.75 -11.88 -15.87
N TYR A 36 -0.06 -11.71 -14.73
CA TYR A 36 1.36 -11.36 -14.75
C TYR A 36 2.17 -12.42 -15.51
N ASN A 37 2.96 -12.00 -16.53
CA ASN A 37 3.82 -12.83 -17.36
C ASN A 37 3.14 -13.90 -18.25
N THR A 38 1.85 -13.80 -18.53
CA THR A 38 1.16 -14.68 -19.49
C THR A 38 0.27 -13.84 -20.42
N PRO A 39 -0.08 -14.35 -21.63
CA PRO A 39 -1.07 -13.67 -22.48
C PRO A 39 -2.49 -13.77 -21.93
N ASP A 40 -2.71 -14.56 -20.87
CA ASP A 40 -4.03 -14.85 -20.35
C ASP A 40 -4.61 -13.66 -19.58
N PHE A 41 -5.94 -13.52 -19.63
CA PHE A 41 -6.69 -12.58 -18.83
C PHE A 41 -7.39 -13.29 -17.68
N ILE A 42 -7.38 -12.63 -16.51
CA ILE A 42 -8.23 -12.99 -15.39
C ILE A 42 -9.46 -12.10 -15.47
N VAL A 43 -10.64 -12.71 -15.48
CA VAL A 43 -11.91 -12.00 -15.39
C VAL A 43 -12.27 -11.86 -13.92
N ASN A 44 -12.26 -10.63 -13.43
CA ASN A 44 -12.63 -10.28 -12.06
C ASN A 44 -14.04 -9.73 -12.03
N ARG A 45 -14.88 -10.25 -11.14
CA ARG A 45 -16.24 -9.76 -10.90
C ARG A 45 -16.26 -9.06 -9.54
N PHE A 46 -16.64 -7.80 -9.53
CA PHE A 46 -16.72 -6.97 -8.32
C PHE A 46 -18.16 -6.81 -7.83
N TYR A 47 -18.93 -7.86 -7.95
CA TYR A 47 -20.31 -8.00 -7.46
C TYR A 47 -20.54 -9.44 -7.01
N VAL A 48 -21.61 -9.64 -6.23
CA VAL A 48 -22.07 -10.96 -5.79
C VAL A 48 -23.52 -11.14 -6.19
N GLU A 49 -23.86 -12.31 -6.72
CA GLU A 49 -25.25 -12.71 -6.99
C GLU A 49 -25.73 -13.65 -5.89
N THR A 50 -26.90 -13.35 -5.37
CA THR A 50 -27.65 -14.20 -4.44
C THR A 50 -28.99 -14.60 -5.11
N ASP A 51 -29.74 -15.47 -4.48
CA ASP A 51 -31.05 -15.86 -5.00
C ASP A 51 -32.03 -14.67 -5.14
N SER A 52 -31.85 -13.63 -4.31
CA SER A 52 -32.77 -12.49 -4.24
C SER A 52 -32.21 -11.19 -4.77
N PHE A 53 -30.88 -11.04 -4.80
CA PHE A 53 -30.23 -9.76 -5.09
C PHE A 53 -28.97 -9.89 -5.92
N LEU A 54 -28.72 -8.87 -6.75
CA LEU A 54 -27.39 -8.49 -7.21
C LEU A 54 -26.82 -7.52 -6.18
N VAL A 55 -25.73 -7.89 -5.53
CA VAL A 55 -25.05 -7.08 -4.53
C VAL A 55 -23.83 -6.43 -5.18
N VAL A 56 -23.81 -5.10 -5.24
CA VAL A 56 -22.70 -4.32 -5.80
C VAL A 56 -22.03 -3.50 -4.70
N PRO A 57 -20.82 -2.95 -4.93
CA PRO A 57 -20.14 -2.13 -3.93
C PRO A 57 -21.01 -1.00 -3.41
N ARG A 58 -20.86 -0.65 -2.13
CA ARG A 58 -21.74 0.23 -1.33
C ARG A 58 -21.91 1.64 -1.90
N PHE A 59 -20.87 2.19 -2.51
CA PHE A 59 -20.84 3.53 -3.09
C PHE A 59 -20.71 3.49 -4.61
N PHE A 60 -21.15 2.38 -5.23
CA PHE A 60 -21.26 2.31 -6.67
C PHE A 60 -22.24 3.39 -7.17
N PRO A 61 -21.91 4.14 -8.24
CA PRO A 61 -22.75 5.23 -8.74
C PRO A 61 -23.96 4.69 -9.48
N ILE A 62 -24.89 4.11 -8.76
CA ILE A 62 -26.06 3.43 -9.30
C ILE A 62 -26.98 4.39 -10.07
N GLU A 63 -27.00 5.64 -9.68
CA GLU A 63 -27.80 6.71 -10.27
C GLU A 63 -27.41 7.00 -11.72
N ASP A 64 -26.18 6.65 -12.12
CA ASP A 64 -25.71 6.77 -13.51
C ASP A 64 -26.33 5.69 -14.43
N PHE A 65 -26.93 4.65 -13.84
CA PHE A 65 -27.48 3.50 -14.56
C PHE A 65 -29.01 3.46 -14.51
N VAL A 66 -29.60 3.87 -13.37
CA VAL A 66 -31.05 3.79 -13.17
C VAL A 66 -31.51 4.77 -12.08
N SER A 67 -32.68 5.36 -12.27
CA SER A 67 -33.33 6.16 -11.23
C SER A 67 -33.84 5.26 -10.10
N CYS A 68 -33.38 5.52 -8.86
CA CYS A 68 -33.67 4.63 -7.73
C CYS A 68 -33.93 5.40 -6.42
N ASN A 69 -34.66 4.75 -5.51
CA ASN A 69 -34.76 5.10 -4.10
C ASN A 69 -33.82 4.19 -3.31
N ILE A 70 -32.99 4.74 -2.44
CA ILE A 70 -32.08 3.96 -1.62
C ILE A 70 -32.51 4.01 -0.17
N THR A 71 -32.92 2.87 0.38
CA THR A 71 -33.17 2.70 1.81
C THR A 71 -31.89 2.28 2.53
N ASP A 72 -31.41 3.07 3.49
CA ASP A 72 -30.18 2.79 4.24
C ASP A 72 -30.50 1.88 5.46
N LEU A 73 -30.03 0.64 5.39
CA LEU A 73 -30.12 -0.38 6.44
C LEU A 73 -28.73 -0.81 6.94
N THR A 74 -27.75 0.10 6.90
CA THR A 74 -26.42 -0.16 7.45
C THR A 74 -26.48 -0.26 8.98
N ASP A 75 -25.64 -1.11 9.56
CA ASP A 75 -25.60 -1.37 11.01
C ASP A 75 -24.90 -0.24 11.76
N GLU A 76 -25.59 0.39 12.72
CA GLU A 76 -25.03 1.41 13.61
C GLU A 76 -23.96 0.85 14.55
N GLY A 77 -23.93 -0.45 14.74
CA GLY A 77 -23.00 -1.17 15.59
C GLY A 77 -23.32 -1.12 17.08
N HIS A 78 -22.99 -2.21 17.75
CA HIS A 78 -23.10 -2.28 19.20
C HIS A 78 -22.14 -1.27 19.86
N PRO A 79 -22.56 -0.60 20.94
CA PRO A 79 -21.68 0.27 21.70
C PRO A 79 -20.61 -0.56 22.41
N ILE A 80 -19.40 -0.02 22.49
CA ILE A 80 -18.28 -0.61 23.26
C ILE A 80 -17.78 0.36 24.31
N ASN A 81 -17.31 -0.15 25.43
CA ASN A 81 -16.69 0.66 26.48
C ASN A 81 -15.20 0.83 26.17
N ILE A 82 -14.86 1.90 25.48
CA ILE A 82 -13.50 2.22 25.10
C ILE A 82 -13.17 3.68 25.44
N GLN A 83 -12.01 3.89 26.04
CA GLN A 83 -11.41 5.19 26.33
C GLN A 83 -9.99 5.18 25.81
N HIS A 84 -9.44 6.32 25.41
CA HIS A 84 -8.09 6.46 24.92
C HIS A 84 -7.34 7.61 25.58
N HIS A 85 -6.00 7.55 25.51
CA HIS A 85 -5.10 8.62 25.95
C HIS A 85 -4.23 9.16 24.80
N ILE A 86 -4.69 9.03 23.56
CA ILE A 86 -3.98 9.50 22.37
C ILE A 86 -4.01 11.02 22.31
N VAL A 87 -2.84 11.63 22.18
CA VAL A 87 -2.66 13.04 21.88
C VAL A 87 -2.14 13.16 20.44
N PRO A 88 -2.84 13.86 19.53
CA PRO A 88 -2.36 14.07 18.17
C PRO A 88 -1.00 14.79 18.16
N ARG A 89 -0.03 14.22 17.41
CA ARG A 89 1.36 14.71 17.40
C ARG A 89 1.59 15.93 16.51
N ASN A 90 0.72 16.13 15.51
CA ASN A 90 0.83 17.20 14.53
C ASN A 90 -0.54 17.55 13.92
N ASP A 91 -0.58 18.60 13.13
CA ASP A 91 -1.82 19.09 12.55
C ASP A 91 -2.41 18.16 11.49
N THR A 92 -1.56 17.41 10.77
CA THR A 92 -2.03 16.34 9.86
C THR A 92 -2.87 15.30 10.59
N GLN A 93 -2.42 14.83 11.78
CA GLN A 93 -3.23 13.90 12.58
C GLN A 93 -4.52 14.55 13.08
N LYS A 94 -4.50 15.83 13.50
CA LYS A 94 -5.69 16.54 13.94
C LYS A 94 -6.72 16.64 12.81
N ARG A 95 -6.32 17.13 11.64
CA ARG A 95 -7.20 17.22 10.45
C ARG A 95 -7.76 15.85 10.03
N ALA A 96 -6.93 14.81 10.05
CA ALA A 96 -7.34 13.45 9.74
C ALA A 96 -8.38 12.92 10.74
N ILE A 97 -8.18 13.15 12.04
CA ILE A 97 -9.13 12.79 13.11
C ILE A 97 -10.45 13.54 12.92
N GLU A 98 -10.40 14.86 12.74
CA GLU A 98 -11.60 15.68 12.53
C GLU A 98 -12.41 15.20 11.32
N HIS A 99 -11.72 14.87 10.22
CA HIS A 99 -12.37 14.31 9.02
C HIS A 99 -13.04 12.97 9.31
N LEU A 100 -12.34 12.03 9.97
CA LEU A 100 -12.90 10.71 10.31
C LEU A 100 -14.08 10.80 11.26
N LEU A 101 -14.06 11.72 12.21
CA LEU A 101 -15.17 11.91 13.16
C LEU A 101 -16.43 12.44 12.45
N LYS A 102 -16.28 13.32 11.48
CA LYS A 102 -17.39 13.93 10.71
C LYS A 102 -17.91 13.02 9.60
N SER A 103 -17.05 12.15 9.02
CA SER A 103 -17.42 11.31 7.89
C SER A 103 -17.98 9.95 8.32
N ARG A 104 -18.83 9.37 7.45
CA ARG A 104 -19.29 7.97 7.57
C ARG A 104 -18.43 7.02 6.74
N SER A 105 -17.76 7.55 5.73
CA SER A 105 -16.90 6.78 4.83
C SER A 105 -15.77 7.63 4.32
N SER A 106 -14.57 7.08 4.24
CA SER A 106 -13.42 7.74 3.64
C SER A 106 -12.26 6.78 3.42
N ILE A 107 -11.47 7.04 2.40
CA ILE A 107 -10.15 6.44 2.22
C ILE A 107 -9.13 7.48 2.68
N MET A 108 -8.41 7.16 3.75
CA MET A 108 -7.37 8.03 4.30
C MET A 108 -6.06 7.85 3.53
N GLU A 109 -5.73 8.80 2.66
CA GLU A 109 -4.42 8.88 2.03
C GLU A 109 -3.46 9.67 2.92
N LEU A 110 -2.80 8.97 3.83
CA LEU A 110 -1.79 9.53 4.72
C LEU A 110 -0.43 8.88 4.46
N GLU A 111 0.63 9.68 4.55
CA GLU A 111 1.97 9.17 4.35
C GLU A 111 2.35 8.08 5.37
N PRO A 112 3.28 7.19 5.00
CA PRO A 112 3.81 6.22 5.94
C PRO A 112 4.44 6.95 7.14
N GLY A 113 4.07 6.54 8.36
CA GLY A 113 4.61 7.14 9.57
C GLY A 113 3.84 8.29 10.19
N VAL A 114 2.88 8.83 9.48
CA VAL A 114 1.94 9.83 10.06
C VAL A 114 1.11 9.24 11.20
N GLY A 115 1.04 7.91 11.31
CA GLY A 115 0.28 7.24 12.38
C GLY A 115 -1.16 6.94 12.00
N LYS A 116 -1.40 6.44 10.77
CA LYS A 116 -2.73 5.98 10.30
C LYS A 116 -3.47 5.12 11.32
N THR A 117 -2.78 4.13 11.89
CA THR A 117 -3.33 3.24 12.91
C THR A 117 -3.77 4.02 14.16
N VAL A 118 -2.94 4.95 14.65
CA VAL A 118 -3.24 5.76 15.84
C VAL A 118 -4.44 6.67 15.62
N VAL A 119 -4.51 7.35 14.46
CA VAL A 119 -5.66 8.19 14.06
C VAL A 119 -6.94 7.35 13.98
N SER A 120 -6.86 6.12 13.49
CA SER A 120 -8.01 5.22 13.41
C SER A 120 -8.44 4.72 14.78
N ILE A 121 -7.51 4.39 15.68
CA ILE A 121 -7.83 4.01 17.07
C ILE A 121 -8.51 5.17 17.80
N TYR A 122 -8.03 6.40 17.64
CA TYR A 122 -8.68 7.60 18.16
C TYR A 122 -10.14 7.67 17.69
N MET A 123 -10.38 7.57 16.39
CA MET A 123 -11.72 7.61 15.80
C MET A 123 -12.64 6.50 16.35
N VAL A 124 -12.13 5.27 16.48
CA VAL A 124 -12.88 4.15 17.05
C VAL A 124 -13.27 4.44 18.50
N ALA A 125 -12.35 4.97 19.30
CA ALA A 125 -12.58 5.27 20.69
C ALA A 125 -13.59 6.40 20.89
N GLU A 126 -13.63 7.40 20.00
CA GLU A 126 -14.61 8.49 20.04
C GLU A 126 -16.00 8.03 19.55
N LYS A 127 -16.06 7.21 18.48
CA LYS A 127 -17.34 6.69 17.97
C LYS A 127 -17.93 5.61 18.88
N LYS A 128 -17.11 4.93 19.70
CA LYS A 128 -17.50 3.89 20.67
C LYS A 128 -18.36 2.79 20.08
N LYS A 129 -17.99 2.33 18.88
CA LYS A 129 -18.72 1.30 18.14
C LYS A 129 -17.85 0.08 17.89
N LYS A 130 -18.47 -1.09 17.96
CA LYS A 130 -17.82 -2.36 17.64
C LYS A 130 -17.17 -2.29 16.28
N THR A 131 -15.92 -2.72 16.21
CA THR A 131 -15.02 -2.50 15.07
C THR A 131 -14.54 -3.81 14.47
N PHE A 132 -14.58 -3.89 13.14
CA PHE A 132 -14.00 -4.97 12.36
C PHE A 132 -12.88 -4.42 11.46
N ILE A 133 -11.68 -5.00 11.57
CA ILE A 133 -10.48 -4.58 10.85
C ILE A 133 -10.08 -5.69 9.90
N LEU A 134 -10.00 -5.37 8.60
CA LEU A 134 -9.59 -6.31 7.56
C LEU A 134 -8.19 -5.99 7.08
N LEU A 135 -7.31 -6.99 7.13
CA LEU A 135 -5.89 -6.90 6.82
C LEU A 135 -5.55 -7.83 5.66
N HIS A 136 -4.54 -7.44 4.88
CA HIS A 136 -3.97 -8.32 3.84
C HIS A 136 -2.90 -9.28 4.39
N ARG A 137 -2.30 -8.98 5.56
CA ARG A 137 -1.19 -9.75 6.15
C ARG A 137 -1.37 -9.91 7.64
N ASP A 138 -1.05 -11.12 8.10
CA ASP A 138 -1.12 -11.47 9.51
C ASP A 138 -0.14 -10.65 10.39
N SER A 139 1.03 -10.29 9.85
CA SER A 139 2.01 -9.46 10.56
C SER A 139 1.51 -8.06 10.97
N LEU A 140 0.44 -7.56 10.34
CA LEU A 140 -0.19 -6.30 10.73
C LEU A 140 -1.14 -6.47 11.91
N ALA A 141 -1.62 -7.67 12.18
CA ALA A 141 -2.55 -7.93 13.28
C ALA A 141 -1.91 -7.66 14.65
N ASP A 142 -0.63 -8.02 14.83
CA ASP A 142 0.12 -7.68 16.04
C ASP A 142 0.28 -6.17 16.22
N GLN A 143 0.51 -5.46 15.12
CA GLN A 143 0.61 -4.00 15.13
C GLN A 143 -0.71 -3.33 15.52
N TRP A 144 -1.86 -3.84 15.04
CA TRP A 144 -3.18 -3.31 15.41
C TRP A 144 -3.58 -3.67 16.84
N LYS A 145 -3.30 -4.89 17.29
CA LYS A 145 -3.55 -5.31 18.65
C LYS A 145 -2.64 -4.56 19.63
N GLY A 146 -1.33 -4.60 19.40
CA GLY A 146 -0.31 -4.01 20.27
C GLY A 146 -0.12 -4.77 21.57
N GLU A 147 0.70 -4.18 22.45
CA GLU A 147 0.97 -4.66 23.82
C GLU A 147 0.80 -3.50 24.80
N LYS A 148 0.30 -3.76 26.00
CA LYS A 148 -0.10 -2.74 26.96
C LYS A 148 1.03 -1.77 27.37
N ASN A 149 2.26 -2.28 27.46
CA ASN A 149 3.43 -1.49 27.90
C ASN A 149 4.51 -1.42 26.78
N ALA A 150 4.11 -1.50 25.50
CA ALA A 150 5.04 -1.41 24.39
C ALA A 150 5.75 -0.05 24.37
N ASP A 151 7.06 -0.06 24.11
CA ASP A 151 7.87 1.13 23.85
C ASP A 151 8.56 1.01 22.48
N PRO A 152 8.19 1.83 21.49
CA PRO A 152 7.12 2.85 21.51
C PRO A 152 5.71 2.24 21.56
N PRO A 153 4.71 2.98 22.08
CA PRO A 153 3.32 2.52 22.17
C PRO A 153 2.74 2.17 20.79
N GLN A 154 2.02 1.04 20.71
CA GLN A 154 1.48 0.52 19.46
C GLN A 154 0.17 -0.25 19.67
N GLY A 155 -0.80 -0.03 18.76
CA GLY A 155 -2.06 -0.77 18.74
C GLY A 155 -3.07 -0.39 19.84
N PHE A 156 -4.20 -1.08 19.84
CA PHE A 156 -5.30 -0.79 20.78
C PHE A 156 -4.89 -0.91 22.24
N LEU A 157 -4.15 -1.96 22.60
CA LEU A 157 -3.78 -2.23 24.00
C LEU A 157 -2.87 -1.17 24.60
N SER A 158 -2.01 -0.53 23.78
CA SER A 158 -1.15 0.56 24.25
C SER A 158 -1.87 1.90 24.37
N PHE A 159 -2.93 2.13 23.60
CA PHE A 159 -3.55 3.46 23.50
C PHE A 159 -4.92 3.57 24.16
N THR A 160 -5.48 2.45 24.62
CA THR A 160 -6.84 2.40 25.18
C THR A 160 -6.89 1.60 26.47
N ASN A 161 -8.07 1.65 27.12
CA ASN A 161 -8.38 0.81 28.28
C ASN A 161 -8.73 -0.64 27.94
N LEU A 162 -8.79 -1.02 26.65
CA LEU A 162 -9.10 -2.39 26.25
C LEU A 162 -8.06 -3.38 26.75
N ILE A 163 -8.51 -4.61 27.05
CA ILE A 163 -7.66 -5.71 27.47
C ILE A 163 -7.50 -6.76 26.37
N GLU A 164 -6.60 -7.72 26.57
CA GLU A 164 -6.27 -8.77 25.60
C GLU A 164 -7.49 -9.50 25.01
N SER A 165 -8.51 -9.75 25.84
CA SER A 165 -9.73 -10.44 25.43
C SER A 165 -10.69 -9.60 24.60
N ASP A 166 -10.51 -8.27 24.57
CA ASP A 166 -11.36 -7.33 23.84
C ASP A 166 -10.92 -7.12 22.39
N VAL A 167 -9.63 -7.35 22.11
CA VAL A 167 -9.01 -7.21 20.80
C VAL A 167 -8.63 -8.59 20.28
N GLN A 168 -9.53 -9.17 19.48
CA GLN A 168 -9.41 -10.58 19.10
C GLN A 168 -9.11 -10.75 17.61
N ARG A 169 -8.20 -11.70 17.31
CA ARG A 169 -8.01 -12.19 15.95
C ARG A 169 -9.08 -13.21 15.60
N LEU A 170 -9.74 -13.01 14.47
CA LEU A 170 -10.69 -13.96 13.94
C LEU A 170 -9.97 -15.23 13.48
N THR A 171 -10.42 -16.38 13.95
CA THR A 171 -9.91 -17.68 13.53
C THR A 171 -11.00 -18.55 12.92
N SER A 172 -10.63 -19.57 12.16
CA SER A 172 -11.62 -20.47 11.53
C SER A 172 -12.32 -21.39 12.53
N SER A 173 -11.72 -21.62 13.70
CA SER A 173 -12.27 -22.52 14.74
C SER A 173 -13.20 -21.82 15.73
N THR A 174 -12.98 -20.53 16.00
CA THR A 174 -13.65 -19.78 17.07
C THR A 174 -14.38 -18.54 16.58
N PHE A 175 -14.61 -18.40 15.27
CA PHE A 175 -15.15 -17.19 14.66
C PHE A 175 -16.45 -16.67 15.28
N GLU A 176 -17.35 -17.57 15.75
CA GLU A 176 -18.60 -17.17 16.39
C GLU A 176 -18.38 -16.44 17.72
N GLU A 177 -17.37 -16.87 18.51
CA GLU A 177 -16.98 -16.22 19.76
C GLU A 177 -16.11 -14.98 19.50
N ASP A 178 -15.21 -15.07 18.53
CA ASP A 178 -14.33 -13.95 18.14
C ASP A 178 -15.16 -12.75 17.64
N LEU A 179 -16.22 -13.02 16.86
CA LEU A 179 -17.14 -11.99 16.37
C LEU A 179 -17.95 -11.32 17.47
N LYS A 180 -17.99 -11.81 18.69
CA LYS A 180 -18.65 -11.14 19.83
C LYS A 180 -17.79 -10.05 20.48
N LYS A 181 -16.50 -10.01 20.20
CA LYS A 181 -15.54 -9.10 20.84
C LYS A 181 -15.65 -7.65 20.36
N PRO A 182 -15.26 -6.66 21.18
CA PRO A 182 -15.32 -5.23 20.86
C PRO A 182 -14.54 -4.86 19.57
N VAL A 183 -13.34 -5.40 19.41
CA VAL A 183 -12.47 -5.21 18.22
C VAL A 183 -12.09 -6.56 17.65
N VAL A 184 -12.43 -6.78 16.39
CA VAL A 184 -12.15 -8.01 15.65
C VAL A 184 -11.16 -7.69 14.52
N ILE A 185 -10.05 -8.42 14.49
CA ILE A 185 -9.01 -8.29 13.45
C ILE A 185 -9.03 -9.56 12.60
N CYS A 186 -9.17 -9.42 11.29
CA CYS A 186 -9.26 -10.53 10.36
C CYS A 186 -8.33 -10.32 9.16
N THR A 187 -7.72 -11.39 8.65
CA THR A 187 -7.08 -11.34 7.35
C THR A 187 -8.07 -11.71 6.25
N ASP A 188 -7.86 -11.16 5.03
CA ASP A 188 -8.64 -11.51 3.84
C ASP A 188 -8.61 -13.03 3.55
N GLN A 189 -7.49 -13.69 3.82
CA GLN A 189 -7.32 -15.13 3.68
C GLN A 189 -8.20 -15.91 4.68
N THR A 190 -8.25 -15.49 5.94
CA THR A 190 -9.14 -16.10 6.94
C THR A 190 -10.59 -15.89 6.58
N PHE A 191 -10.97 -14.67 6.19
CA PHE A 191 -12.33 -14.32 5.79
C PHE A 191 -12.81 -15.19 4.61
N THR A 192 -12.02 -15.27 3.55
CA THR A 192 -12.38 -16.08 2.36
C THR A 192 -12.36 -17.58 2.64
N SER A 193 -11.48 -18.06 3.54
CA SER A 193 -11.52 -19.45 3.99
C SER A 193 -12.84 -19.77 4.70
N LEU A 194 -13.34 -18.88 5.56
CA LEU A 194 -14.62 -19.01 6.22
C LEU A 194 -15.80 -18.96 5.24
N LEU A 195 -15.75 -18.05 4.25
CA LEU A 195 -16.77 -18.01 3.18
C LEU A 195 -16.82 -19.30 2.36
N ARG A 196 -15.69 -19.98 2.16
CA ARG A 196 -15.64 -21.24 1.40
C ARG A 196 -16.07 -22.44 2.22
N ARG A 197 -15.69 -22.52 3.51
CA ARG A 197 -15.88 -23.71 4.36
C ARG A 197 -17.16 -23.68 5.18
N ASN A 198 -17.56 -22.50 5.66
CA ASN A 198 -18.65 -22.30 6.62
C ASN A 198 -19.57 -21.14 6.25
N ARG A 199 -19.80 -20.92 4.95
CA ARG A 199 -20.48 -19.72 4.41
C ARG A 199 -21.72 -19.31 5.19
N TYR A 200 -22.69 -20.20 5.32
CA TYR A 200 -23.97 -19.88 5.95
C TYR A 200 -23.81 -19.46 7.41
N LYS A 201 -23.09 -20.26 8.21
CA LYS A 201 -22.86 -19.97 9.64
C LYS A 201 -22.07 -18.68 9.83
N PHE A 202 -21.02 -18.49 9.01
CA PHE A 202 -20.16 -17.31 9.10
C PHE A 202 -20.92 -16.03 8.73
N LEU A 203 -21.68 -16.02 7.63
CA LEU A 203 -22.45 -14.84 7.23
C LEU A 203 -23.56 -14.52 8.24
N LYS A 204 -24.21 -15.53 8.81
CA LYS A 204 -25.19 -15.35 9.90
C LYS A 204 -24.55 -14.74 11.14
N ALA A 205 -23.41 -15.26 11.57
CA ALA A 205 -22.69 -14.73 12.72
C ALA A 205 -22.17 -13.29 12.48
N LEU A 206 -21.69 -13.01 11.26
CA LEU A 206 -21.22 -11.68 10.85
C LEU A 206 -22.37 -10.66 10.86
N ASP A 207 -23.54 -11.07 10.38
CA ASP A 207 -24.73 -10.26 10.34
C ASP A 207 -25.25 -9.91 11.74
N GLN A 208 -25.17 -10.86 12.68
CA GLN A 208 -25.57 -10.69 14.07
C GLN A 208 -24.50 -10.02 14.95
N ALA A 209 -23.31 -9.82 14.41
CA ALA A 209 -22.18 -9.32 15.20
C ALA A 209 -22.34 -7.87 15.65
N GLY A 210 -23.22 -7.07 15.05
CA GLY A 210 -23.42 -5.66 15.41
C GLY A 210 -22.18 -4.82 15.14
N ILE A 211 -21.54 -4.98 13.98
CA ILE A 211 -20.36 -4.25 13.56
C ILE A 211 -20.77 -2.88 13.04
N GLY A 212 -20.38 -1.81 13.75
CA GLY A 212 -20.65 -0.43 13.34
C GLY A 212 -19.53 0.21 12.55
N ILE A 213 -18.28 -0.21 12.79
CA ILE A 213 -17.09 0.33 12.10
C ILE A 213 -16.37 -0.79 11.34
N PHE A 214 -16.12 -0.55 10.06
CA PHE A 214 -15.25 -1.37 9.22
C PHE A 214 -14.01 -0.57 8.81
N ILE A 215 -12.82 -1.14 9.02
CA ILE A 215 -11.55 -0.55 8.61
C ILE A 215 -10.82 -1.54 7.71
N GLY A 216 -10.52 -1.14 6.48
CA GLY A 216 -9.60 -1.85 5.58
C GLY A 216 -8.21 -1.23 5.65
N ASP A 217 -7.19 -1.97 6.03
CA ASP A 217 -5.83 -1.47 6.06
C ASP A 217 -5.05 -1.85 4.79
N GLU A 218 -4.18 -0.95 4.34
CA GLU A 218 -3.40 -1.05 3.10
C GLU A 218 -4.27 -1.41 1.87
N VAL A 219 -5.39 -0.70 1.72
CA VAL A 219 -6.43 -0.97 0.71
C VAL A 219 -5.94 -0.96 -0.74
N HIS A 220 -4.80 -0.34 -1.03
CA HIS A 220 -4.19 -0.36 -2.35
C HIS A 220 -3.70 -1.75 -2.77
N THR A 221 -3.38 -2.62 -1.81
CA THR A 221 -2.98 -4.01 -2.08
C THR A 221 -4.17 -4.93 -2.14
N SER A 222 -5.23 -4.61 -1.43
CA SER A 222 -6.30 -5.54 -1.06
C SER A 222 -7.64 -5.25 -1.75
N VAL A 223 -8.18 -4.02 -1.70
CA VAL A 223 -9.56 -3.75 -2.15
C VAL A 223 -9.75 -3.88 -3.67
N GLY A 224 -8.74 -3.63 -4.47
CA GLY A 224 -8.82 -3.89 -5.90
C GLY A 224 -8.64 -5.36 -6.27
N ALA A 225 -8.23 -6.22 -5.32
CA ALA A 225 -8.22 -7.66 -5.52
C ALA A 225 -9.65 -8.20 -5.34
N PRO A 226 -10.12 -9.11 -6.18
CA PRO A 226 -11.45 -9.70 -6.08
C PRO A 226 -11.76 -10.24 -4.69
N THR A 227 -10.76 -10.83 -4.05
CA THR A 227 -10.84 -11.40 -2.69
C THR A 227 -11.25 -10.38 -1.64
N PHE A 228 -10.62 -9.19 -1.65
CA PHE A 228 -10.93 -8.16 -0.66
C PHE A 228 -12.25 -7.46 -0.97
N SER A 229 -12.55 -7.25 -2.25
CA SER A 229 -13.83 -6.73 -2.69
C SER A 229 -14.97 -7.63 -2.23
N GLU A 230 -14.78 -8.96 -2.36
CA GLU A 230 -15.70 -9.96 -1.85
C GLU A 230 -15.88 -9.84 -0.32
N CYS A 231 -14.80 -9.70 0.45
CA CYS A 231 -14.90 -9.54 1.90
C CYS A 231 -15.70 -8.29 2.31
N SER A 232 -15.41 -7.15 1.69
CA SER A 232 -16.01 -5.86 2.03
C SER A 232 -17.53 -5.83 1.82
N ILE A 233 -18.04 -6.61 0.85
CA ILE A 233 -19.43 -6.63 0.45
C ILE A 233 -20.35 -7.34 1.46
N TYR A 234 -19.78 -8.04 2.45
CA TYR A 234 -20.56 -8.76 3.48
C TYR A 234 -20.61 -8.05 4.83
N ILE A 235 -19.87 -6.94 5.03
CA ILE A 235 -19.79 -6.26 6.32
C ILE A 235 -20.79 -5.11 6.37
N PRO A 236 -21.88 -5.18 7.18
CA PRO A 236 -22.97 -4.21 7.13
C PRO A 236 -22.71 -2.91 7.90
N ALA A 237 -21.48 -2.64 8.32
CA ALA A 237 -21.11 -1.50 9.13
C ALA A 237 -21.53 -0.15 8.53
N ARG A 238 -22.03 0.78 9.34
CA ARG A 238 -22.41 2.12 8.93
C ARG A 238 -21.20 2.99 8.60
N TYR A 239 -20.12 2.84 9.38
CA TYR A 239 -18.90 3.59 9.24
C TYR A 239 -17.85 2.72 8.53
N VAL A 240 -17.35 3.16 7.36
CA VAL A 240 -16.38 2.38 6.57
C VAL A 240 -15.20 3.22 6.17
N TYR A 241 -14.01 2.75 6.52
CA TYR A 241 -12.77 3.48 6.30
C TYR A 241 -11.71 2.61 5.64
N GLY A 242 -10.98 3.20 4.70
CA GLY A 242 -9.79 2.61 4.11
C GLY A 242 -8.54 3.37 4.52
N LEU A 243 -7.46 2.67 4.78
CA LEU A 243 -6.15 3.27 5.07
C LEU A 243 -5.18 2.92 3.95
N SER A 244 -4.52 3.92 3.40
CA SER A 244 -3.49 3.70 2.39
C SER A 244 -2.53 4.88 2.33
N ALA A 245 -1.29 4.63 1.99
CA ALA A 245 -0.35 5.68 1.60
C ALA A 245 -0.49 6.03 0.11
N THR A 246 -1.09 5.14 -0.68
CA THR A 246 -1.25 5.27 -2.13
C THR A 246 -2.52 4.53 -2.56
N PRO A 247 -3.70 5.15 -2.45
CA PRO A 247 -4.96 4.48 -2.76
C PRO A 247 -5.19 4.22 -4.26
N TYR A 248 -4.22 4.61 -5.09
CA TYR A 248 -4.29 4.45 -6.53
C TYR A 248 -3.66 3.13 -6.98
N ARG A 249 -4.27 2.49 -7.97
CA ARG A 249 -3.81 1.21 -8.53
C ARG A 249 -3.35 1.39 -9.97
N TRP A 250 -2.27 0.70 -10.31
CA TRP A 250 -1.73 0.66 -11.68
C TRP A 250 -2.56 -0.21 -12.64
N ASP A 251 -3.40 -1.13 -12.11
CA ASP A 251 -4.23 -2.06 -12.88
C ASP A 251 -5.57 -1.47 -13.36
N GLY A 252 -5.78 -0.17 -13.17
CA GLY A 252 -7.00 0.53 -13.57
C GLY A 252 -8.22 0.30 -12.66
N ASN A 253 -8.11 -0.54 -11.61
CA ASN A 253 -9.22 -0.86 -10.70
C ASN A 253 -9.25 0.05 -9.45
N GLY A 254 -8.67 1.25 -9.52
CA GLY A 254 -8.67 2.20 -8.42
C GLY A 254 -10.05 2.77 -8.05
N ASP A 255 -10.97 2.78 -9.00
CA ASP A 255 -12.37 3.16 -8.80
C ASP A 255 -13.11 2.18 -7.90
N ILE A 256 -12.81 0.87 -8.02
CA ILE A 256 -13.40 -0.18 -7.17
C ILE A 256 -13.17 0.07 -5.69
N ILE A 257 -11.98 0.60 -5.32
CA ILE A 257 -11.69 0.98 -3.93
C ILE A 257 -12.69 2.04 -3.44
N ARG A 258 -12.92 3.06 -4.26
CA ARG A 258 -13.86 4.15 -3.94
C ARG A 258 -15.30 3.64 -3.88
N PHE A 259 -15.66 2.69 -4.71
CA PHE A 259 -16.99 2.09 -4.68
C PHE A 259 -17.24 1.28 -3.40
N HIS A 260 -16.21 0.75 -2.74
CA HIS A 260 -16.36 0.07 -1.46
C HIS A 260 -16.28 1.02 -0.25
N LEU A 261 -15.41 2.02 -0.28
CA LEU A 261 -14.98 2.77 0.90
C LEU A 261 -15.27 4.28 0.83
N GLY A 262 -15.77 4.78 -0.30
CA GLY A 262 -16.11 6.19 -0.49
C GLY A 262 -14.95 7.06 -1.00
N LYS A 263 -15.03 8.35 -0.74
CA LYS A 263 -14.09 9.35 -1.27
C LYS A 263 -12.72 9.28 -0.58
N ILE A 264 -11.68 9.71 -1.31
CA ILE A 264 -10.33 9.82 -0.76
C ILE A 264 -10.22 11.17 -0.03
N PHE A 265 -9.77 11.10 1.22
CA PHE A 265 -9.23 12.23 1.96
C PHE A 265 -7.70 12.19 1.84
N SER A 266 -7.12 13.23 1.28
CA SER A 266 -5.68 13.42 1.18
C SER A 266 -5.31 14.68 1.93
N ASP A 267 -4.45 14.56 2.94
CA ASP A 267 -3.84 15.72 3.56
C ASP A 267 -2.56 16.04 2.77
N GLU A 268 -2.60 17.12 1.99
CA GLU A 268 -1.48 17.52 1.13
C GLU A 268 -0.31 18.12 1.93
N ASP A 269 -0.56 18.55 3.17
CA ASP A 269 0.46 19.13 4.05
C ASP A 269 1.27 18.01 4.71
N THR A 270 2.46 17.79 4.22
CA THR A 270 3.42 16.81 4.74
C THR A 270 4.29 17.39 5.86
N GLU A 271 3.67 17.89 6.91
CA GLU A 271 4.40 18.24 8.14
C GLU A 271 4.91 16.96 8.81
N GLY A 272 6.22 16.85 8.95
CA GLY A 272 6.85 15.78 9.72
C GLY A 272 7.83 14.87 8.97
N LEU A 273 7.98 14.98 7.65
CA LEU A 273 9.08 14.34 6.93
C LEU A 273 10.25 15.31 6.73
N MET A 274 11.47 14.82 6.88
CA MET A 274 12.66 15.59 6.56
C MET A 274 12.72 15.84 5.04
N SER A 275 13.13 17.04 4.64
CA SER A 275 13.49 17.30 3.25
C SER A 275 14.68 16.43 2.84
N ALA A 276 14.72 16.02 1.56
CA ALA A 276 15.80 15.20 1.04
C ALA A 276 16.53 15.90 -0.10
N LYS A 277 17.84 15.63 -0.20
CA LYS A 277 18.60 15.90 -1.42
C LYS A 277 18.52 14.69 -2.34
N VAL A 278 17.96 14.88 -3.52
CA VAL A 278 17.80 13.81 -4.52
C VAL A 278 18.86 13.98 -5.59
N THR A 279 19.60 12.90 -5.86
CA THR A 279 20.49 12.82 -7.03
C THR A 279 19.94 11.75 -7.97
N VAL A 280 19.51 12.16 -9.16
CA VAL A 280 19.11 11.23 -10.24
C VAL A 280 20.36 10.94 -11.07
N LEU A 281 20.83 9.70 -10.98
CA LEU A 281 21.98 9.22 -11.74
C LEU A 281 21.54 8.61 -13.06
N LEU A 282 21.83 9.28 -14.16
CA LEU A 282 21.54 8.86 -15.52
C LEU A 282 22.72 8.04 -16.08
N LEU A 283 22.50 6.76 -16.33
CA LEU A 283 23.53 5.77 -16.65
C LEU A 283 23.05 4.87 -17.78
N ASP A 284 23.85 4.66 -18.79
CA ASP A 284 23.61 3.57 -19.72
C ASP A 284 24.18 2.26 -19.15
N TYR A 285 23.28 1.33 -18.82
CA TYR A 285 23.69 0.02 -18.27
C TYR A 285 24.20 -0.95 -19.35
N GLY A 286 24.04 -0.62 -20.65
CA GLY A 286 24.42 -1.48 -21.76
C GLY A 286 23.63 -2.80 -21.80
N ILE A 287 22.40 -2.79 -21.29
CA ILE A 287 21.52 -3.98 -21.18
C ILE A 287 20.61 -4.10 -22.40
N ASP A 288 19.94 -3.01 -22.77
CA ASP A 288 19.05 -2.97 -23.93
C ASP A 288 19.87 -2.73 -25.19
N THR A 289 20.17 -3.81 -25.90
CA THR A 289 20.93 -3.79 -27.14
C THR A 289 20.08 -4.41 -28.25
N PRO A 290 20.31 -4.07 -29.55
CA PRO A 290 19.54 -4.66 -30.65
C PRO A 290 19.50 -6.19 -30.61
N LYS A 291 20.59 -6.84 -30.16
CA LYS A 291 20.67 -8.30 -30.02
C LYS A 291 19.80 -8.86 -28.92
N ARG A 292 19.47 -8.04 -27.90
CA ARG A 292 18.67 -8.44 -26.74
C ARG A 292 17.23 -7.94 -26.78
N PHE A 293 16.90 -7.09 -27.74
CA PHE A 293 15.57 -6.51 -27.86
C PHE A 293 14.46 -7.59 -27.83
N ARG A 294 14.57 -8.64 -28.66
CA ARG A 294 13.60 -9.76 -28.67
C ARG A 294 13.54 -10.53 -27.34
N TYR A 295 14.63 -10.57 -26.59
CA TYR A 295 14.66 -11.19 -25.26
C TYR A 295 13.99 -10.32 -24.21
N LEU A 296 14.15 -9.00 -24.30
CA LEU A 296 13.56 -8.04 -23.37
C LEU A 296 12.08 -7.76 -23.68
N HIS A 297 11.66 -7.96 -24.93
CA HIS A 297 10.28 -7.74 -25.35
C HIS A 297 9.64 -9.06 -25.81
N TRP A 298 8.46 -9.34 -25.29
CA TRP A 298 7.65 -10.51 -25.67
C TRP A 298 6.24 -10.04 -26.01
N ALA A 299 5.76 -10.43 -27.22
CA ALA A 299 4.46 -9.97 -27.72
C ALA A 299 4.27 -8.43 -27.67
N GLY A 300 5.35 -7.67 -27.97
CA GLY A 300 5.34 -6.21 -27.92
C GLY A 300 5.44 -5.61 -26.50
N GLU A 301 5.61 -6.43 -25.46
CA GLU A 301 5.69 -5.96 -24.09
C GLU A 301 7.07 -6.15 -23.46
N PHE A 302 7.48 -5.13 -22.70
CA PHE A 302 8.74 -5.14 -21.97
C PHE A 302 8.72 -6.17 -20.82
N GLN A 303 9.70 -7.06 -20.83
CA GLN A 303 9.85 -8.13 -19.84
C GLN A 303 10.75 -7.69 -18.69
N ARG A 304 10.19 -6.91 -17.75
CA ARG A 304 10.89 -6.38 -16.57
C ARG A 304 11.71 -7.45 -15.82
N ALA A 305 11.17 -8.65 -15.65
CA ALA A 305 11.86 -9.73 -14.94
C ALA A 305 13.16 -10.16 -15.65
N ARG A 306 13.16 -10.18 -16.99
CA ARG A 306 14.35 -10.49 -17.82
C ARG A 306 15.38 -9.35 -17.73
N TYR A 307 14.92 -8.11 -17.79
CA TYR A 307 15.75 -6.91 -17.61
C TYR A 307 16.47 -6.94 -16.25
N LEU A 308 15.73 -7.13 -15.15
CA LEU A 308 16.29 -7.21 -13.80
C LEU A 308 17.31 -8.36 -13.61
N ASN A 309 17.17 -9.46 -14.35
CA ASN A 309 18.16 -10.53 -14.35
C ASN A 309 19.46 -10.17 -15.07
N LEU A 310 19.42 -9.22 -16.00
CA LEU A 310 20.59 -8.75 -16.74
C LEU A 310 21.37 -7.66 -16.02
N ILE A 311 20.75 -6.86 -15.15
CA ILE A 311 21.41 -5.77 -14.41
C ILE A 311 22.70 -6.23 -13.73
N LYS A 312 22.72 -7.42 -13.14
CA LYS A 312 23.92 -8.00 -12.50
C LYS A 312 25.11 -8.24 -13.45
N ARG A 313 24.89 -8.16 -14.76
CA ARG A 313 25.95 -8.30 -15.78
C ARG A 313 26.47 -6.96 -16.29
N SER A 314 25.82 -5.86 -15.96
CA SER A 314 26.25 -4.52 -16.34
C SER A 314 27.45 -4.09 -15.52
N LYS A 315 28.58 -3.91 -16.20
CA LYS A 315 29.81 -3.39 -15.58
C LYS A 315 29.64 -1.97 -15.06
N VAL A 316 28.90 -1.14 -15.79
CA VAL A 316 28.59 0.25 -15.40
C VAL A 316 27.75 0.27 -14.12
N PHE A 317 26.63 -0.45 -14.11
CA PHE A 317 25.77 -0.53 -12.95
C PHE A 317 26.53 -1.02 -11.69
N ILE A 318 27.26 -2.14 -11.80
CA ILE A 318 28.01 -2.73 -10.69
C ILE A 318 29.12 -1.78 -10.22
N GLY A 319 29.85 -1.15 -11.14
CA GLY A 319 30.90 -0.20 -10.82
C GLY A 319 30.38 1.01 -10.06
N VAL A 320 29.30 1.62 -10.53
CA VAL A 320 28.67 2.77 -9.85
C VAL A 320 28.09 2.36 -8.50
N SER A 321 27.38 1.22 -8.41
CA SER A 321 26.85 0.72 -7.14
C SER A 321 27.95 0.53 -6.10
N LYS A 322 29.09 -0.06 -6.50
CA LYS A 322 30.27 -0.22 -5.64
C LYS A 322 30.85 1.12 -5.18
N SER A 323 30.95 2.08 -6.08
CA SER A 323 31.47 3.42 -5.76
C SER A 323 30.58 4.16 -4.77
N LEU A 324 29.25 4.10 -4.95
CA LEU A 324 28.29 4.69 -4.02
C LEU A 324 28.37 4.05 -2.63
N LEU A 325 28.37 2.71 -2.57
CA LEU A 325 28.51 1.99 -1.31
C LEU A 325 29.83 2.31 -0.59
N LYS A 326 30.94 2.38 -1.34
CA LYS A 326 32.24 2.76 -0.76
C LYS A 326 32.24 4.19 -0.20
N LYS A 327 31.60 5.12 -0.92
CA LYS A 327 31.48 6.53 -0.51
C LYS A 327 30.65 6.68 0.76
N PHE A 328 29.43 6.15 0.76
CA PHE A 328 28.47 6.45 1.82
C PHE A 328 28.63 5.59 3.09
N LYS A 329 29.23 4.39 3.00
CA LYS A 329 29.44 3.54 4.18
C LYS A 329 30.36 4.17 5.25
N VAL A 330 31.08 5.23 4.93
CA VAL A 330 32.11 5.82 5.80
C VAL A 330 31.45 6.59 6.95
N ASP A 331 30.40 7.34 6.64
CA ASP A 331 29.82 8.30 7.57
C ASP A 331 28.29 8.38 7.55
N ARG A 332 27.63 7.43 6.85
CA ARG A 332 26.19 7.42 6.68
C ARG A 332 25.56 6.06 6.89
N ASP A 333 24.31 6.09 7.32
CA ASP A 333 23.44 4.92 7.46
C ASP A 333 22.72 4.64 6.14
N VAL A 334 23.18 3.64 5.40
CA VAL A 334 22.76 3.35 4.02
C VAL A 334 21.66 2.30 3.96
N LEU A 335 20.63 2.57 3.17
CA LEU A 335 19.67 1.57 2.70
C LEU A 335 19.83 1.41 1.19
N PHE A 336 20.33 0.27 0.76
CA PHE A 336 20.49 -0.09 -0.65
C PHE A 336 19.33 -0.99 -1.10
N ILE A 337 18.56 -0.51 -2.07
CA ILE A 337 17.36 -1.22 -2.58
C ILE A 337 17.66 -1.88 -3.92
N ALA A 338 17.47 -3.19 -3.99
CA ALA A 338 17.51 -3.95 -5.24
C ALA A 338 16.47 -5.08 -5.24
N GLU A 339 15.82 -5.33 -6.39
CA GLU A 339 14.76 -6.35 -6.50
C GLU A 339 15.29 -7.79 -6.56
N ARG A 340 16.53 -8.00 -6.99
CA ARG A 340 17.08 -9.35 -7.20
C ARG A 340 18.04 -9.74 -6.10
N LEU A 341 17.74 -10.86 -5.42
CA LEU A 341 18.58 -11.40 -4.33
C LEU A 341 20.02 -11.64 -4.78
N LYS A 342 20.22 -12.22 -5.97
CA LYS A 342 21.57 -12.45 -6.53
C LYS A 342 22.39 -11.18 -6.72
N LEU A 343 21.74 -10.03 -6.94
CA LEU A 343 22.41 -8.75 -7.01
C LEU A 343 22.77 -8.23 -5.61
N ILE A 344 21.87 -8.39 -4.66
CA ILE A 344 22.13 -8.10 -3.25
C ILE A 344 23.32 -8.92 -2.76
N ASP A 345 23.32 -10.24 -3.01
CA ASP A 345 24.39 -11.14 -2.61
C ASP A 345 25.74 -10.69 -3.18
N LEU A 346 25.79 -10.42 -4.48
CA LEU A 346 27.01 -9.96 -5.16
C LEU A 346 27.60 -8.69 -4.54
N LEU A 347 26.78 -7.70 -4.26
CA LEU A 347 27.25 -6.43 -3.68
C LEU A 347 27.54 -6.55 -2.18
N PHE A 348 26.77 -7.35 -1.46
CA PHE A 348 26.98 -7.63 -0.05
C PHE A 348 28.30 -8.35 0.20
N ASP A 349 28.60 -9.41 -0.56
CA ASP A 349 29.82 -10.21 -0.42
C ASP A 349 31.06 -9.36 -0.80
N TRP A 350 30.92 -8.52 -1.83
CA TRP A 350 31.99 -7.60 -2.24
C TRP A 350 32.28 -6.51 -1.19
N LEU A 351 31.26 -5.99 -0.51
CA LEU A 351 31.43 -4.86 0.42
C LEU A 351 32.16 -5.31 1.68
N LYS A 352 33.40 -4.87 1.87
CA LYS A 352 34.14 -5.05 3.12
C LYS A 352 33.67 -4.02 4.14
N CYS A 353 32.80 -4.42 5.06
CA CYS A 353 32.24 -3.61 6.13
C CYS A 353 31.78 -4.56 7.25
N SER A 354 32.11 -4.24 8.51
CA SER A 354 31.69 -5.03 9.68
C SER A 354 30.20 -4.83 10.01
N SER A 355 29.69 -3.61 9.78
CA SER A 355 28.30 -3.24 10.09
C SER A 355 27.45 -3.26 8.81
N LYS A 356 27.17 -4.46 8.29
CA LYS A 356 26.28 -4.67 7.13
C LYS A 356 25.32 -5.83 7.34
N ALA A 357 24.12 -5.74 6.76
CA ALA A 357 23.10 -6.77 6.85
C ALA A 357 22.28 -6.89 5.55
N LYS A 358 21.64 -8.06 5.36
CA LYS A 358 20.62 -8.29 4.35
C LYS A 358 19.25 -8.29 5.03
N PHE A 359 18.33 -7.48 4.52
CA PHE A 359 16.95 -7.44 4.98
C PHE A 359 16.02 -7.92 3.85
N THR A 360 15.97 -9.24 3.68
CA THR A 360 15.26 -9.93 2.60
C THR A 360 14.55 -11.18 3.14
N GLY A 361 13.51 -11.66 2.48
CA GLY A 361 12.81 -12.90 2.85
C GLY A 361 12.34 -12.91 4.31
N SER A 362 12.80 -13.89 5.09
CA SER A 362 12.46 -14.07 6.51
C SER A 362 13.33 -13.26 7.49
N ALA A 363 14.18 -12.34 7.00
CA ALA A 363 15.06 -11.56 7.86
C ALA A 363 14.29 -10.75 8.92
N LYS A 364 14.80 -10.76 10.16
CA LYS A 364 14.22 -10.05 11.31
C LYS A 364 14.53 -8.55 11.27
N ILE A 365 13.70 -7.75 11.93
CA ILE A 365 13.81 -6.27 12.01
C ILE A 365 15.17 -5.82 12.58
N ASP A 366 15.79 -6.60 13.45
CA ASP A 366 17.11 -6.29 14.00
C ASP A 366 18.20 -6.07 12.96
N GLN A 367 18.05 -6.64 11.77
CA GLN A 367 18.97 -6.40 10.65
C GLN A 367 19.02 -4.93 10.20
N LEU A 368 18.02 -4.14 10.52
CA LEU A 368 17.96 -2.72 10.18
C LEU A 368 18.84 -1.82 11.07
N LYS A 369 19.37 -2.36 12.17
CA LYS A 369 20.29 -1.66 13.08
C LYS A 369 21.71 -1.49 12.50
N PHE A 370 22.09 -2.29 11.50
CA PHE A 370 23.40 -2.21 10.85
C PHE A 370 23.55 -0.95 9.99
N ASP A 371 24.75 -0.45 9.79
CA ASP A 371 25.00 0.82 9.08
C ASP A 371 24.64 0.70 7.59
N VAL A 372 25.01 -0.40 6.93
CA VAL A 372 24.66 -0.67 5.55
C VAL A 372 23.68 -1.83 5.46
N VAL A 373 22.47 -1.57 5.00
CA VAL A 373 21.43 -2.59 4.82
C VAL A 373 21.07 -2.73 3.36
N PHE A 374 21.12 -3.96 2.87
CA PHE A 374 20.65 -4.33 1.53
C PHE A 374 19.25 -4.93 1.66
N ALA A 375 18.27 -4.38 0.92
CA ALA A 375 16.89 -4.82 1.03
C ALA A 375 16.19 -4.91 -0.32
N THR A 376 15.14 -5.74 -0.36
CA THR A 376 14.20 -5.72 -1.49
C THR A 376 13.12 -4.66 -1.27
N PRO A 377 12.61 -4.02 -2.36
CA PRO A 377 11.53 -3.03 -2.24
C PRO A 377 10.31 -3.60 -1.49
N LEU A 378 9.96 -4.85 -1.76
CA LEU A 378 8.82 -5.53 -1.15
C LEU A 378 8.98 -5.63 0.38
N LYS A 379 10.16 -6.02 0.85
CA LYS A 379 10.42 -6.20 2.29
C LYS A 379 10.38 -4.89 3.08
N ILE A 380 10.87 -3.79 2.48
CA ILE A 380 10.78 -2.45 3.10
C ILE A 380 9.35 -1.91 3.05
N ARG A 381 8.59 -2.19 1.98
CA ARG A 381 7.20 -1.75 1.85
C ARG A 381 6.29 -2.30 2.94
N ASP A 382 6.57 -3.50 3.44
CA ASP A 382 5.70 -4.29 4.31
C ASP A 382 5.67 -3.87 5.79
N GLY A 383 5.58 -2.57 6.08
CA GLY A 383 5.30 -2.08 7.43
C GLY A 383 6.53 -1.78 8.30
N VAL A 384 7.74 -1.94 7.78
CA VAL A 384 8.98 -1.78 8.56
C VAL A 384 9.43 -0.32 8.64
N ASP A 385 9.68 0.18 9.83
CA ASP A 385 10.23 1.51 10.06
C ASP A 385 11.77 1.50 10.06
N VAL A 386 12.38 2.46 9.35
CA VAL A 386 13.84 2.59 9.23
C VAL A 386 14.34 4.00 9.55
N PRO A 387 13.96 4.60 10.68
CA PRO A 387 14.23 6.00 10.97
C PRO A 387 15.74 6.31 11.10
N ARG A 388 16.56 5.30 11.37
CA ARG A 388 18.02 5.46 11.45
C ARG A 388 18.65 5.77 10.08
N LYS A 389 18.09 5.21 8.99
CA LYS A 389 18.67 5.35 7.65
C LYS A 389 18.54 6.76 7.11
N ASP A 390 19.67 7.35 6.73
CA ASP A 390 19.76 8.71 6.18
C ASP A 390 20.14 8.74 4.70
N THR A 391 20.54 7.61 4.12
CA THR A 391 20.90 7.51 2.70
C THR A 391 20.17 6.36 2.05
N LEU A 392 19.34 6.66 1.04
CA LEU A 392 18.60 5.70 0.25
C LEU A 392 19.20 5.60 -1.15
N ILE A 393 19.65 4.40 -1.54
CA ILE A 393 20.12 4.12 -2.90
C ILE A 393 19.11 3.22 -3.59
N ILE A 394 18.45 3.72 -4.61
CA ILE A 394 17.45 3.02 -5.41
C ILE A 394 18.13 2.53 -6.68
N SER A 395 18.45 1.25 -6.71
CA SER A 395 19.22 0.64 -7.80
C SER A 395 18.36 -0.10 -8.83
N SER A 396 17.08 -0.24 -8.56
CA SER A 396 16.12 -0.90 -9.46
C SER A 396 14.95 0.03 -9.75
N PRO A 397 14.34 -0.02 -10.92
CA PRO A 397 13.18 0.81 -11.24
C PRO A 397 12.01 0.45 -10.32
N VAL A 398 11.74 1.30 -9.34
CA VAL A 398 10.68 1.12 -8.35
C VAL A 398 9.49 1.99 -8.73
N SER A 399 8.31 1.40 -8.83
CA SER A 399 7.08 2.13 -9.18
C SER A 399 6.53 2.96 -8.01
N ASN A 400 6.66 2.48 -6.78
CA ASN A 400 6.16 3.17 -5.59
C ASN A 400 7.29 3.72 -4.70
N ILE A 401 7.82 4.87 -5.11
CA ILE A 401 8.88 5.56 -4.38
C ILE A 401 8.38 6.22 -3.10
N LYS A 402 7.11 6.61 -3.04
CA LYS A 402 6.49 7.30 -1.90
C LYS A 402 6.66 6.47 -0.60
N GLN A 403 6.40 5.17 -0.66
CA GLN A 403 6.53 4.30 0.50
C GLN A 403 7.99 4.09 0.93
N LEU A 404 8.91 3.95 -0.03
CA LEU A 404 10.33 3.75 0.27
C LEU A 404 10.97 5.01 0.91
N THR A 405 10.74 6.16 0.31
CA THR A 405 11.28 7.43 0.80
C THR A 405 10.66 7.84 2.12
N GLY A 406 9.34 7.70 2.27
CA GLY A 406 8.63 8.05 3.50
C GLY A 406 9.16 7.32 4.75
N ARG A 407 9.75 6.14 4.61
CA ARG A 407 10.35 5.40 5.73
C ARG A 407 11.75 5.89 6.10
N VAL A 408 12.55 6.26 5.07
CA VAL A 408 13.90 6.80 5.27
C VAL A 408 13.83 8.26 5.75
N LEU A 409 12.81 9.01 5.39
CA LEU A 409 12.72 10.44 5.68
C LEU A 409 12.11 10.79 7.04
N ARG A 410 11.78 9.80 7.86
CA ARG A 410 11.30 10.05 9.22
C ARG A 410 12.33 10.77 10.06
N PRO A 411 11.95 11.85 10.76
CA PRO A 411 12.86 12.53 11.65
C PRO A 411 13.30 11.63 12.81
N LYS A 412 14.58 11.73 13.14
CA LYS A 412 15.17 11.09 14.32
C LYS A 412 16.23 12.02 14.89
N LYS A 413 16.30 12.15 16.20
CA LYS A 413 17.31 12.97 16.86
C LYS A 413 18.73 12.55 16.42
N GLY A 414 19.53 13.50 15.96
CA GLY A 414 20.89 13.26 15.48
C GLY A 414 21.02 12.72 14.06
N LYS A 415 19.92 12.55 13.33
CA LYS A 415 19.94 12.09 11.94
C LYS A 415 20.47 13.18 10.99
N LYS A 416 21.37 12.80 10.10
CA LYS A 416 21.87 13.67 9.03
C LYS A 416 20.76 13.97 8.01
N GLU A 417 20.89 15.10 7.28
CA GLU A 417 19.99 15.43 6.18
C GLU A 417 19.91 14.26 5.18
N PRO A 418 18.69 13.75 4.88
CA PRO A 418 18.53 12.60 4.04
C PRO A 418 19.01 12.80 2.59
N ILE A 419 19.62 11.77 2.03
CA ILE A 419 20.05 11.71 0.63
C ILE A 419 19.31 10.56 -0.06
N VAL A 420 18.77 10.84 -1.24
CA VAL A 420 18.19 9.82 -2.14
C VAL A 420 19.01 9.78 -3.42
N ILE A 421 19.54 8.62 -3.76
CA ILE A 421 20.22 8.35 -5.02
C ILE A 421 19.29 7.47 -5.87
N ASP A 422 18.79 8.01 -6.96
CA ASP A 422 17.89 7.31 -7.88
C ASP A 422 18.67 6.94 -9.15
N MET A 423 19.02 5.65 -9.30
CA MET A 423 19.79 5.15 -10.42
C MET A 423 18.87 4.80 -11.60
N VAL A 424 19.08 5.43 -12.75
CA VAL A 424 18.23 5.32 -13.94
C VAL A 424 19.04 4.82 -15.13
N ASP A 425 18.58 3.71 -15.73
CA ASP A 425 19.13 3.21 -17.00
C ASP A 425 18.56 4.01 -18.17
N ILE A 426 19.37 4.87 -18.75
CA ILE A 426 18.98 5.67 -19.92
C ILE A 426 19.09 4.90 -21.23
N GLY A 427 19.80 3.77 -21.27
CA GLY A 427 19.91 2.88 -22.41
C GLY A 427 18.62 2.09 -22.69
N CYS A 428 17.69 2.01 -21.73
CA CYS A 428 16.44 1.26 -21.88
C CYS A 428 15.23 2.22 -21.85
N GLU A 429 14.51 2.32 -22.98
CA GLU A 429 13.37 3.22 -23.13
C GLU A 429 12.26 2.96 -22.11
N ASP A 430 11.90 1.69 -21.88
CA ASP A 430 10.87 1.32 -20.91
C ASP A 430 11.23 1.76 -19.48
N ILE A 431 12.51 1.78 -19.13
CA ILE A 431 12.99 2.25 -17.83
C ILE A 431 12.97 3.78 -17.77
N ARG A 432 13.39 4.48 -18.83
CA ARG A 432 13.30 5.96 -18.89
C ARG A 432 11.88 6.43 -18.63
N LYS A 433 10.88 5.81 -19.25
CA LYS A 433 9.46 6.14 -19.05
C LYS A 433 9.00 6.07 -17.57
N THR A 434 9.60 5.18 -16.78
CA THR A 434 9.23 5.05 -15.35
C THR A 434 9.71 6.20 -14.46
N VAL A 435 10.65 7.01 -14.93
CA VAL A 435 11.28 8.07 -14.13
C VAL A 435 10.35 9.25 -13.89
N HIS A 436 9.50 9.59 -14.87
CA HIS A 436 8.63 10.76 -14.79
C HIS A 436 7.72 10.77 -13.55
N SER A 437 7.18 9.63 -13.16
CA SER A 437 6.35 9.53 -11.96
C SER A 437 7.14 9.84 -10.68
N ARG A 438 8.41 9.43 -10.61
CA ARG A 438 9.31 9.69 -9.48
C ARG A 438 9.71 11.16 -9.42
N LEU A 439 10.05 11.76 -10.58
CA LEU A 439 10.39 13.20 -10.66
C LEU A 439 9.22 14.07 -10.24
N ASN A 440 8.00 13.75 -10.69
CA ASN A 440 6.78 14.44 -10.27
C ASN A 440 6.58 14.34 -8.75
N PHE A 441 6.85 13.19 -8.16
CA PHE A 441 6.79 13.03 -6.72
C PHE A 441 7.83 13.88 -6.00
N TYR A 442 9.10 13.90 -6.42
CA TYR A 442 10.15 14.73 -5.83
C TYR A 442 9.82 16.22 -5.93
N LYS A 443 9.30 16.66 -7.09
CA LYS A 443 8.87 18.04 -7.33
C LYS A 443 7.69 18.43 -6.43
N LYS A 444 6.67 17.55 -6.32
CA LYS A 444 5.50 17.77 -5.44
C LYS A 444 5.92 17.93 -3.97
N LYS A 445 7.00 17.27 -3.55
CA LYS A 445 7.57 17.37 -2.19
C LYS A 445 8.49 18.57 -1.98
N GLY A 446 8.75 19.37 -3.00
CA GLY A 446 9.68 20.49 -2.92
C GLY A 446 11.15 20.08 -2.66
N TRP A 447 11.52 18.82 -2.96
CA TRP A 447 12.90 18.37 -2.73
C TRP A 447 13.86 18.91 -3.78
N LYS A 448 15.09 19.17 -3.35
CA LYS A 448 16.15 19.59 -4.26
C LYS A 448 16.63 18.40 -5.08
N VAL A 449 16.34 18.44 -6.39
CA VAL A 449 16.72 17.40 -7.35
C VAL A 449 17.91 17.90 -8.17
N GLN A 450 18.98 17.12 -8.22
CA GLN A 450 20.11 17.32 -9.11
C GLN A 450 20.24 16.13 -10.06
N PHE A 451 20.68 16.39 -11.29
CA PHE A 451 20.89 15.38 -12.30
C PHE A 451 22.38 15.18 -12.56
N VAL A 452 22.79 13.95 -12.64
CA VAL A 452 24.17 13.58 -12.89
C VAL A 452 24.20 12.49 -13.95
N VAL A 453 24.87 12.76 -15.05
CA VAL A 453 25.14 11.80 -16.12
C VAL A 453 26.50 11.18 -15.88
N VAL A 454 26.59 9.87 -16.06
CA VAL A 454 27.85 9.14 -16.08
C VAL A 454 28.04 8.55 -17.48
N PHE A 455 28.98 9.15 -18.21
CA PHE A 455 29.34 8.71 -19.56
C PHE A 455 30.87 8.54 -19.63
N ASP A 456 31.33 7.42 -20.15
CA ASP A 456 32.75 7.09 -20.36
C ASP A 456 33.63 7.33 -19.10
N LYS A 457 33.13 6.88 -17.93
CA LYS A 457 33.76 7.08 -16.60
C LYS A 457 33.86 8.56 -16.15
N LYS A 458 33.34 9.50 -16.93
CA LYS A 458 33.21 10.91 -16.52
C LYS A 458 31.86 11.15 -15.87
N ILE A 459 31.88 11.94 -14.81
CA ILE A 459 30.69 12.33 -14.05
C ILE A 459 30.43 13.80 -14.34
N LYS A 460 29.26 14.14 -14.89
CA LYS A 460 28.90 15.52 -15.21
C LYS A 460 27.52 15.84 -14.58
N SER A 461 27.45 16.95 -13.87
CA SER A 461 26.18 17.52 -13.45
C SER A 461 25.56 18.23 -14.65
N ILE A 462 24.24 18.05 -14.85
CA ILE A 462 23.48 18.68 -15.92
C ILE A 462 22.24 19.35 -15.35
N ASP A 463 21.70 20.32 -16.10
CA ASP A 463 20.46 20.99 -15.75
C ASP A 463 19.22 20.11 -16.02
N TYR A 464 18.04 20.63 -15.65
CA TYR A 464 16.78 19.91 -15.78
C TYR A 464 16.41 19.68 -17.25
N GLU A 465 16.64 20.66 -18.13
CA GLU A 465 16.26 20.59 -19.54
C GLU A 465 17.06 19.52 -20.27
N SER A 466 18.38 19.55 -20.14
CA SER A 466 19.28 18.50 -20.67
C SER A 466 18.94 17.10 -20.13
N ALA A 467 18.56 16.99 -18.86
CA ALA A 467 18.14 15.72 -18.28
C ALA A 467 16.83 15.21 -18.90
N MET A 468 15.88 16.11 -19.20
CA MET A 468 14.61 15.73 -19.82
C MET A 468 14.78 15.30 -21.29
N GLU A 469 15.69 15.93 -22.07
CA GLU A 469 16.06 15.49 -23.41
C GLU A 469 16.59 14.06 -23.40
N ILE A 470 17.57 13.79 -22.54
CA ILE A 470 18.12 12.43 -22.37
C ILE A 470 17.01 11.42 -21.99
N LEU A 471 16.08 11.80 -21.10
CA LEU A 471 15.01 10.91 -20.67
C LEU A 471 13.95 10.69 -21.75
N LYS A 472 13.76 11.61 -22.68
CA LYS A 472 12.93 11.43 -23.88
C LYS A 472 13.62 10.56 -24.92
N GLY A 473 14.94 10.50 -24.92
CA GLY A 473 15.76 9.79 -25.90
C GLY A 473 16.14 10.66 -27.10
N GLU A 474 16.14 11.95 -26.90
CA GLU A 474 16.58 12.98 -27.85
C GLU A 474 18.08 13.27 -27.70
#